data_7489357d997a55dccabc666fca360d2d
#
_entry.id   7489357d997a55dccabc666fca360d2d
#
_cell.length_a   1.000
_cell.length_b   1.000
_cell.length_c   1.000
_cell.angle_alpha   90.00
_cell.angle_beta   90.00
_cell.angle_gamma   90.00
#
_symmetry.space_group_name_H-M   'P 1'
#
loop_
_entity.id
_entity.type
_entity.pdbx_description
1 polymer ?
#
loop_
_entity_poly.entity_id
_entity_poly.type
_entity_poly.pdbx_seq_one_letter_code
_entity_poly.pdbx_strand_id
1 'polypeptide(L)'
;MKTSRLSLAVLSALLLCQCELPRLPLWASRFEVVRRPLLVMPPFASQSPMYVWHGGGTQGPLSVNIDLSEQKAYLFKNGQNVGWTYVATGRSGFATPTGTFRIMEKIVDKRSNRYGMVFDRHGNVVNSNATAGVSRIPPGGRFVGAQMPYWMRITGYGVGLHAGPIPNPGSPASHGCIRLPRDMAQTIYQHAPVGARVTIMH
;
A
#
# COMPACT_ATOMS: atom_id res chain seq x y z
N MET A 1 -61.49 -50.05 34.13
CA MET A 1 -61.90 -51.33 33.44
C MET A 1 -60.74 -51.69 32.54
N LYS A 2 -60.08 -52.75 32.93
CA LYS A 2 -59.77 -53.98 32.19
C LYS A 2 -58.86 -53.77 30.99
N THR A 3 -57.61 -54.12 31.17
CA THR A 3 -56.87 -55.35 30.69
C THR A 3 -56.43 -55.20 29.25
N SER A 4 -55.29 -55.60 28.80
CA SER A 4 -54.55 -56.84 29.00
C SER A 4 -53.16 -56.75 28.35
N ARG A 5 -52.23 -57.41 28.93
CA ARG A 5 -50.87 -57.80 28.53
C ARG A 5 -50.82 -58.41 27.11
N LEU A 6 -49.72 -58.26 26.40
CA LEU A 6 -48.99 -59.41 25.82
C LEU A 6 -47.54 -59.11 25.57
N SER A 7 -46.71 -59.92 26.21
CA SER A 7 -45.23 -59.99 25.91
C SER A 7 -45.07 -60.81 24.62
N LEU A 8 -44.10 -60.41 23.80
CA LEU A 8 -43.51 -61.37 22.87
C LEU A 8 -41.99 -61.08 22.80
N ALA A 9 -41.24 -62.00 23.37
CA ALA A 9 -39.78 -62.10 23.24
C ALA A 9 -39.46 -62.61 21.82
N VAL A 10 -38.62 -61.97 21.13
CA VAL A 10 -37.98 -62.52 19.92
C VAL A 10 -36.46 -62.50 20.14
N LEU A 11 -35.96 -63.70 20.39
CA LEU A 11 -34.55 -64.07 20.33
C LEU A 11 -34.11 -63.94 18.85
N SER A 12 -33.07 -63.15 18.55
CA SER A 12 -32.43 -63.22 17.24
C SER A 12 -30.92 -63.14 17.38
N ALA A 13 -30.34 -64.17 16.85
CA ALA A 13 -28.95 -64.58 16.88
C ALA A 13 -27.95 -63.44 16.46
N LEU A 14 -26.95 -63.28 17.30
CA LEU A 14 -25.66 -62.54 16.90
C LEU A 14 -24.90 -63.47 15.96
N LEU A 15 -24.92 -63.16 14.67
CA LEU A 15 -23.91 -63.64 13.73
C LEU A 15 -22.65 -62.71 13.92
N LEU A 16 -21.65 -63.23 14.61
CA LEU A 16 -20.30 -62.66 14.64
C LEU A 16 -19.64 -62.89 13.28
N CYS A 17 -19.70 -61.91 12.42
CA CYS A 17 -18.87 -61.84 11.23
C CYS A 17 -17.44 -61.50 11.67
N GLN A 18 -16.59 -62.50 11.84
CA GLN A 18 -15.15 -62.34 12.03
C GLN A 18 -14.56 -61.98 10.68
N CYS A 19 -14.47 -60.68 10.38
CA CYS A 19 -13.61 -60.19 9.31
C CYS A 19 -12.15 -60.27 9.79
N GLU A 20 -11.44 -61.33 9.39
CA GLU A 20 -9.98 -61.38 9.50
C GLU A 20 -9.37 -60.26 8.63
N LEU A 21 -8.78 -59.25 9.27
CA LEU A 21 -7.99 -58.25 8.58
C LEU A 21 -6.72 -58.90 7.99
N PRO A 22 -6.37 -58.65 6.73
CA PRO A 22 -5.16 -59.18 6.13
C PRO A 22 -3.95 -58.71 6.90
N ARG A 23 -3.06 -59.64 7.31
CA ARG A 23 -1.81 -59.36 7.98
C ARG A 23 -0.91 -58.64 6.97
N LEU A 24 -0.59 -57.34 7.26
CA LEU A 24 0.34 -56.56 6.48
C LEU A 24 1.74 -57.22 6.55
N PRO A 25 2.48 -57.27 5.43
CA PRO A 25 3.80 -57.85 5.39
C PRO A 25 4.81 -57.06 6.26
N LEU A 26 5.73 -57.79 6.86
CA LEU A 26 6.74 -57.31 7.83
C LEU A 26 7.62 -56.12 7.37
N TRP A 27 7.58 -55.75 6.08
CA TRP A 27 8.31 -54.56 5.58
C TRP A 27 7.53 -53.25 5.75
N ALA A 28 6.25 -53.30 6.10
CA ALA A 28 5.41 -52.10 6.29
C ALA A 28 5.67 -51.36 7.62
N SER A 29 6.49 -51.90 8.50
CA SER A 29 6.78 -51.34 9.84
C SER A 29 7.97 -50.35 9.87
N ARG A 30 8.51 -49.90 8.72
CA ARG A 30 9.63 -48.95 8.64
C ARG A 30 9.27 -47.62 7.98
N PHE A 31 8.06 -47.15 8.15
CA PHE A 31 7.84 -45.73 7.94
C PHE A 31 8.02 -44.99 9.27
N GLU A 32 9.26 -44.66 9.53
CA GLU A 32 9.60 -43.67 10.53
C GLU A 32 9.00 -42.36 10.09
N VAL A 33 7.88 -41.95 10.74
CA VAL A 33 7.29 -40.62 10.53
C VAL A 33 8.31 -39.62 11.04
N VAL A 34 9.19 -39.19 10.15
CA VAL A 34 10.04 -38.02 10.39
C VAL A 34 9.06 -36.85 10.61
N ARG A 35 8.77 -36.59 11.88
CA ARG A 35 8.08 -35.36 12.28
C ARG A 35 9.03 -34.21 11.94
N ARG A 36 8.92 -33.66 10.73
CA ARG A 36 9.54 -32.37 10.43
C ARG A 36 9.07 -31.40 11.51
N PRO A 37 9.98 -30.75 12.25
CA PRO A 37 9.55 -29.71 13.16
C PRO A 37 8.77 -28.69 12.33
N LEU A 38 7.55 -28.37 12.78
CA LEU A 38 6.79 -27.26 12.23
C LEU A 38 7.74 -26.08 12.27
N LEU A 39 8.14 -25.60 11.09
CA LEU A 39 8.83 -24.32 10.95
C LEU A 39 7.89 -23.29 11.58
N VAL A 40 8.17 -22.93 12.83
CA VAL A 40 7.56 -21.78 13.47
C VAL A 40 8.04 -20.60 12.64
N MET A 41 7.22 -20.15 11.69
CA MET A 41 7.49 -18.91 10.99
C MET A 41 7.67 -17.83 12.05
N PRO A 42 8.77 -17.06 11.99
CA PRO A 42 8.91 -15.93 12.91
C PRO A 42 7.68 -15.06 12.75
N PRO A 43 7.14 -14.49 13.84
CA PRO A 43 6.02 -13.56 13.76
C PRO A 43 6.38 -12.54 12.70
N PHE A 44 5.45 -12.26 11.77
CA PHE A 44 5.63 -11.25 10.73
C PHE A 44 6.32 -10.06 11.36
N ALA A 45 7.53 -9.74 10.94
CA ALA A 45 8.23 -8.55 11.41
C ALA A 45 7.25 -7.40 11.17
N SER A 46 6.82 -6.73 12.23
CA SER A 46 5.89 -5.62 12.15
C SER A 46 6.57 -4.58 11.28
N GLN A 47 6.12 -4.43 10.05
CA GLN A 47 6.64 -3.38 9.18
C GLN A 47 6.38 -2.06 9.90
N SER A 48 7.43 -1.28 10.09
CA SER A 48 7.30 0.05 10.68
C SER A 48 6.21 0.81 9.92
N PRO A 49 5.29 1.49 10.64
CA PRO A 49 4.17 2.16 9.99
C PRO A 49 4.69 3.20 8.99
N MET A 50 4.05 3.27 7.82
CA MET A 50 4.37 4.27 6.79
C MET A 50 4.00 5.69 7.23
N TYR A 51 3.08 5.81 8.19
CA TYR A 51 2.59 7.08 8.71
C TYR A 51 1.86 6.89 10.05
N VAL A 52 1.66 8.00 10.74
CA VAL A 52 0.81 8.13 11.93
C VAL A 52 -0.06 9.38 11.77
N TRP A 53 -1.35 9.30 12.11
CA TRP A 53 -2.29 10.40 12.04
C TRP A 53 -3.19 10.45 13.28
N HIS A 54 -3.19 11.59 13.97
CA HIS A 54 -4.02 11.86 15.15
C HIS A 54 -4.89 13.13 15.00
N GLY A 55 -4.83 13.78 13.85
CA GLY A 55 -5.40 15.12 13.65
C GLY A 55 -6.90 15.16 13.37
N GLY A 56 -7.63 14.04 13.46
CA GLY A 56 -9.07 14.00 13.15
C GLY A 56 -9.92 14.92 14.05
N GLY A 57 -9.59 14.99 15.33
CA GLY A 57 -10.29 15.84 16.33
C GLY A 57 -9.68 17.22 16.55
N THR A 58 -8.49 17.49 15.99
CA THR A 58 -7.79 18.78 16.19
C THR A 58 -8.30 19.82 15.20
N GLN A 59 -8.70 20.97 15.71
CA GLN A 59 -9.21 22.10 14.90
C GLN A 59 -8.06 22.85 14.20
N GLY A 60 -8.43 23.60 13.15
CA GLY A 60 -7.52 24.48 12.41
C GLY A 60 -6.96 23.87 11.12
N PRO A 61 -6.43 24.71 10.24
CA PRO A 61 -5.87 24.28 8.97
C PRO A 61 -4.58 23.49 9.18
N LEU A 62 -4.40 22.46 8.36
CA LEU A 62 -3.19 21.65 8.36
C LEU A 62 -2.04 22.42 7.70
N SER A 63 -0.85 22.39 8.30
CA SER A 63 0.42 22.73 7.67
C SER A 63 1.34 21.51 7.65
N VAL A 64 2.28 21.50 6.70
CA VAL A 64 3.16 20.36 6.43
C VAL A 64 4.61 20.81 6.46
N ASN A 65 5.45 20.17 7.28
CA ASN A 65 6.89 20.36 7.28
C ASN A 65 7.56 19.09 6.73
N ILE A 66 8.34 19.22 5.67
CA ILE A 66 9.00 18.11 4.98
C ILE A 66 10.49 18.19 5.23
N ASP A 67 11.05 17.15 5.80
CA ASP A 67 12.47 16.93 5.97
C ASP A 67 12.98 16.03 4.85
N LEU A 68 13.87 16.59 3.99
CA LEU A 68 14.45 15.87 2.86
C LEU A 68 15.49 14.85 3.31
N SER A 69 16.16 15.07 4.45
CA SER A 69 17.17 14.15 4.98
C SER A 69 16.54 12.89 5.57
N GLU A 70 15.38 13.02 6.22
CA GLU A 70 14.62 11.90 6.78
C GLU A 70 13.63 11.27 5.79
N GLN A 71 13.34 11.96 4.68
CA GLN A 71 12.26 11.63 3.76
C GLN A 71 10.93 11.45 4.48
N LYS A 72 10.63 12.44 5.37
CA LYS A 72 9.39 12.48 6.17
C LYS A 72 8.69 13.83 6.04
N ALA A 73 7.38 13.78 6.17
CA ALA A 73 6.53 14.96 6.35
C ALA A 73 5.90 14.92 7.73
N TYR A 74 6.05 15.98 8.48
CA TYR A 74 5.44 16.22 9.79
C TYR A 74 4.23 17.14 9.62
N LEU A 75 3.14 16.80 10.29
CA LEU A 75 1.83 17.39 10.11
C LEU A 75 1.44 18.20 11.35
N PHE A 76 1.01 19.45 11.17
CA PHE A 76 0.69 20.33 12.27
C PHE A 76 -0.67 21.00 12.08
N LYS A 77 -1.44 21.09 13.17
CA LYS A 77 -2.64 21.95 13.29
C LYS A 77 -2.48 22.88 14.49
N ASN A 78 -2.64 24.18 14.30
CA ASN A 78 -2.44 25.18 15.35
C ASN A 78 -1.10 25.05 16.11
N GLY A 79 -0.02 24.70 15.42
CA GLY A 79 1.31 24.48 16.00
C GLY A 79 1.50 23.14 16.71
N GLN A 80 0.44 22.36 16.90
CA GLN A 80 0.52 21.03 17.51
C GLN A 80 0.85 19.98 16.43
N ASN A 81 1.81 19.09 16.71
CA ASN A 81 2.09 17.95 15.84
C ASN A 81 0.92 16.97 15.93
N VAL A 82 0.33 16.63 14.78
CA VAL A 82 -0.82 15.73 14.66
C VAL A 82 -0.51 14.48 13.84
N GLY A 83 0.74 14.26 13.49
CA GLY A 83 1.19 13.06 12.80
C GLY A 83 2.41 13.27 11.92
N TRP A 84 2.80 12.20 11.27
CA TRP A 84 3.90 12.18 10.30
C TRP A 84 3.66 11.12 9.23
N THR A 85 4.38 11.22 8.11
CA THR A 85 4.37 10.21 7.05
C THR A 85 5.71 10.16 6.34
N TYR A 86 6.13 8.98 5.90
CA TYR A 86 7.19 8.90 4.89
C TYR A 86 6.75 9.59 3.61
N VAL A 87 7.73 10.15 2.91
CA VAL A 87 7.58 10.72 1.58
C VAL A 87 8.67 10.17 0.66
N ALA A 88 8.50 10.31 -0.65
CA ALA A 88 9.59 10.15 -1.61
C ALA A 88 9.71 11.44 -2.42
N THR A 89 10.78 12.20 -2.17
CA THR A 89 11.08 13.46 -2.84
C THR A 89 11.95 13.23 -4.09
N GLY A 90 12.40 14.30 -4.72
CA GLY A 90 13.21 14.26 -5.94
C GLY A 90 14.53 13.51 -5.76
N ARG A 91 14.80 12.52 -6.61
CA ARG A 91 16.08 11.82 -6.68
C ARG A 91 17.19 12.70 -7.27
N SER A 92 18.42 12.23 -7.26
CA SER A 92 19.55 12.88 -7.90
C SER A 92 19.23 13.34 -9.33
N GLY A 93 19.55 14.59 -9.67
CA GLY A 93 19.21 15.25 -10.93
C GLY A 93 17.78 15.81 -11.02
N PHE A 94 16.95 15.60 -9.98
CA PHE A 94 15.55 16.06 -9.93
C PHE A 94 15.21 16.65 -8.56
N ALA A 95 15.99 17.57 -8.07
CA ALA A 95 15.86 18.11 -6.72
C ALA A 95 14.46 18.66 -6.42
N THR A 96 13.92 18.32 -5.26
CA THR A 96 12.76 19.01 -4.68
C THR A 96 13.25 20.34 -4.10
N PRO A 97 12.60 21.48 -4.41
CA PRO A 97 13.04 22.78 -3.90
C PRO A 97 12.83 22.89 -2.39
N THR A 98 13.77 23.50 -1.68
CA THR A 98 13.65 23.87 -0.27
C THR A 98 13.05 25.26 -0.10
N GLY A 99 12.46 25.54 1.06
CA GLY A 99 11.84 26.82 1.39
C GLY A 99 10.41 26.67 1.91
N THR A 100 9.72 27.80 2.00
CA THR A 100 8.33 27.87 2.44
C THR A 100 7.41 28.17 1.25
N PHE A 101 6.47 27.29 1.04
CA PHE A 101 5.49 27.32 -0.05
C PHE A 101 4.07 27.35 0.50
N ARG A 102 3.11 27.59 -0.40
CA ARG A 102 1.68 27.45 -0.11
C ARG A 102 1.05 26.54 -1.15
N ILE A 103 0.04 25.77 -0.75
CA ILE A 103 -0.79 25.03 -1.70
C ILE A 103 -1.54 26.03 -2.59
N MET A 104 -1.28 25.99 -3.89
CA MET A 104 -1.86 26.93 -4.88
C MET A 104 -3.08 26.36 -5.57
N GLU A 105 -3.13 25.04 -5.73
CA GLU A 105 -4.17 24.32 -6.50
C GLU A 105 -4.33 22.91 -5.94
N LYS A 106 -5.55 22.37 -6.02
CA LYS A 106 -5.88 21.00 -5.59
C LYS A 106 -6.71 20.30 -6.65
N ILE A 107 -6.29 19.10 -7.09
CA ILE A 107 -6.99 18.29 -8.09
C ILE A 107 -7.02 16.83 -7.60
N VAL A 108 -8.20 16.21 -7.53
CA VAL A 108 -8.38 14.84 -7.06
C VAL A 108 -7.70 13.83 -7.99
N ASP A 109 -7.97 13.93 -9.29
CA ASP A 109 -7.44 13.02 -10.31
C ASP A 109 -6.60 13.79 -11.34
N LYS A 110 -5.35 14.01 -11.00
CA LYS A 110 -4.35 14.67 -11.86
C LYS A 110 -3.50 13.62 -12.57
N ARG A 111 -3.18 13.91 -13.83
CA ARG A 111 -2.10 13.22 -14.56
C ARG A 111 -0.97 14.18 -14.87
N SER A 112 0.24 13.65 -14.88
CA SER A 112 1.42 14.41 -15.31
C SER A 112 1.35 14.69 -16.81
N ASN A 113 1.60 15.93 -17.20
CA ASN A 113 1.80 16.31 -18.60
C ASN A 113 3.28 16.17 -19.04
N ARG A 114 4.20 15.90 -18.13
CA ARG A 114 5.63 15.81 -18.42
C ARG A 114 6.20 14.41 -18.32
N TYR A 115 5.85 13.65 -17.27
CA TYR A 115 6.41 12.32 -17.02
C TYR A 115 5.33 11.24 -17.09
N GLY A 116 5.66 10.08 -17.67
CA GLY A 116 4.67 9.02 -17.86
C GLY A 116 5.25 7.79 -18.51
N MET A 117 4.43 7.14 -19.31
CA MET A 117 4.75 5.92 -20.05
C MET A 117 4.40 6.08 -21.51
N VAL A 118 5.13 5.39 -22.39
CA VAL A 118 4.78 5.23 -23.79
C VAL A 118 4.27 3.81 -24.01
N PHE A 119 3.14 3.72 -24.69
CA PHE A 119 2.51 2.47 -25.13
C PHE A 119 2.64 2.32 -26.64
N ASP A 120 2.78 1.09 -27.11
CA ASP A 120 2.67 0.74 -28.52
C ASP A 120 1.20 0.72 -28.99
N ARG A 121 0.99 0.40 -30.27
CA ARG A 121 -0.36 0.27 -30.85
C ARG A 121 -1.19 -0.87 -30.27
N HIS A 122 -0.54 -1.85 -29.63
CA HIS A 122 -1.17 -3.02 -29.01
C HIS A 122 -1.47 -2.80 -27.53
N GLY A 123 -1.06 -1.66 -26.95
CA GLY A 123 -1.24 -1.34 -25.54
C GLY A 123 -0.15 -1.85 -24.62
N ASN A 124 0.96 -2.37 -25.16
CA ASN A 124 2.12 -2.77 -24.34
C ASN A 124 2.95 -1.55 -23.94
N VAL A 125 3.49 -1.54 -22.72
CA VAL A 125 4.41 -0.50 -22.27
C VAL A 125 5.77 -0.72 -22.94
N VAL A 126 6.20 0.24 -23.77
CA VAL A 126 7.51 0.22 -24.42
C VAL A 126 8.53 1.16 -23.77
N ASN A 127 8.07 2.12 -22.97
CA ASN A 127 8.90 2.96 -22.13
C ASN A 127 8.13 3.35 -20.85
N SER A 128 8.57 2.84 -19.71
CA SER A 128 7.94 3.10 -18.40
C SER A 128 8.41 4.39 -17.72
N ASN A 129 9.44 5.07 -18.27
CA ASN A 129 10.01 6.31 -17.72
C ASN A 129 10.13 7.36 -18.82
N ALA A 130 9.03 7.65 -19.49
CA ALA A 130 8.97 8.54 -20.63
C ALA A 130 8.81 10.01 -20.22
N THR A 131 9.42 10.90 -20.99
CA THR A 131 9.23 12.36 -20.92
C THR A 131 8.48 12.82 -22.17
N ALA A 132 7.37 13.52 -21.99
CA ALA A 132 6.56 14.07 -23.07
C ALA A 132 7.39 15.02 -23.96
N GLY A 133 7.23 14.91 -25.26
CA GLY A 133 7.98 15.71 -26.24
C GLY A 133 9.44 15.32 -26.42
N VAL A 134 9.98 14.39 -25.59
CA VAL A 134 11.38 13.92 -25.67
C VAL A 134 11.44 12.42 -26.01
N SER A 135 10.65 11.60 -25.32
CA SER A 135 10.65 10.16 -25.56
C SER A 135 9.98 9.81 -26.88
N ARG A 136 10.64 8.92 -27.65
CA ARG A 136 10.10 8.45 -28.94
C ARG A 136 8.81 7.66 -28.71
N ILE A 137 7.78 7.99 -29.50
CA ILE A 137 6.52 7.24 -29.56
C ILE A 137 6.52 6.40 -30.84
N PRO A 138 6.36 5.07 -30.78
CA PRO A 138 6.30 4.23 -31.99
C PRO A 138 5.03 4.53 -32.80
N PRO A 139 4.99 4.18 -34.10
CA PRO A 139 3.80 4.36 -34.93
C PRO A 139 2.55 3.72 -34.31
N GLY A 140 1.45 4.49 -34.20
CA GLY A 140 0.21 4.08 -33.56
C GLY A 140 0.26 3.99 -32.03
N GLY A 141 1.40 4.30 -31.43
CA GLY A 141 1.55 4.35 -29.98
C GLY A 141 1.07 5.68 -29.38
N ARG A 142 1.11 5.76 -28.04
CA ARG A 142 0.71 6.98 -27.30
C ARG A 142 1.52 7.18 -26.02
N PHE A 143 1.69 8.43 -25.64
CA PHE A 143 2.15 8.81 -24.31
C PHE A 143 0.97 8.86 -23.32
N VAL A 144 1.16 8.32 -22.10
CA VAL A 144 0.18 8.40 -21.02
C VAL A 144 0.88 8.94 -19.78
N GLY A 145 0.45 10.10 -19.32
CA GLY A 145 1.01 10.75 -18.13
C GLY A 145 0.80 9.93 -16.86
N ALA A 146 1.80 9.92 -15.98
CA ALA A 146 1.73 9.26 -14.68
C ALA A 146 0.57 9.81 -13.85
N GLN A 147 -0.12 8.93 -13.13
CA GLN A 147 -1.18 9.32 -12.21
C GLN A 147 -0.59 10.03 -10.98
N MET A 148 -1.21 11.11 -10.57
CA MET A 148 -0.86 11.91 -9.40
C MET A 148 -2.14 12.25 -8.60
N PRO A 149 -2.81 11.24 -8.01
CA PRO A 149 -4.05 11.45 -7.26
C PRO A 149 -3.82 12.37 -6.06
N TYR A 150 -4.84 13.14 -5.70
CA TYR A 150 -4.79 14.12 -4.60
C TYR A 150 -3.67 15.14 -4.77
N TRP A 151 -3.54 15.63 -5.99
CA TRP A 151 -2.56 16.65 -6.35
C TRP A 151 -2.76 17.95 -5.57
N MET A 152 -1.67 18.44 -4.99
CA MET A 152 -1.58 19.73 -4.28
C MET A 152 -0.35 20.47 -4.81
N ARG A 153 -0.55 21.44 -5.71
CA ARG A 153 0.52 22.22 -6.32
C ARG A 153 1.10 23.19 -5.32
N ILE A 154 2.43 23.30 -5.27
CA ILE A 154 3.14 24.26 -4.41
C ILE A 154 4.08 25.21 -5.17
N THR A 155 4.34 25.00 -6.46
CA THR A 155 5.16 25.90 -7.29
C THR A 155 4.50 26.19 -8.63
N GLY A 156 4.80 27.37 -9.21
CA GLY A 156 4.33 27.73 -10.55
C GLY A 156 4.85 26.82 -11.66
N TYR A 157 6.02 26.21 -11.47
CA TYR A 157 6.66 25.31 -12.45
C TYR A 157 6.31 23.83 -12.25
N GLY A 158 5.34 23.51 -11.41
CA GLY A 158 4.69 22.19 -11.40
C GLY A 158 5.25 21.17 -10.40
N VAL A 159 5.85 21.61 -9.30
CA VAL A 159 6.10 20.75 -8.14
C VAL A 159 4.87 20.76 -7.21
N GLY A 160 4.56 19.59 -6.66
CA GLY A 160 3.46 19.43 -5.72
C GLY A 160 3.54 18.13 -4.93
N LEU A 161 2.60 17.98 -3.99
CA LEU A 161 2.39 16.75 -3.23
C LEU A 161 1.29 15.93 -3.92
N HIS A 162 1.41 14.61 -3.92
CA HIS A 162 0.39 13.71 -4.47
C HIS A 162 0.59 12.27 -3.98
N ALA A 163 -0.44 11.43 -4.13
CA ALA A 163 -0.28 10.00 -3.90
C ALA A 163 0.65 9.38 -4.95
N GLY A 164 1.59 8.54 -4.51
CA GLY A 164 2.50 7.84 -5.39
C GLY A 164 3.34 6.78 -4.68
N PRO A 165 4.01 5.90 -5.42
CA PRO A 165 4.81 4.84 -4.83
C PRO A 165 6.02 5.39 -4.07
N ILE A 166 6.26 4.82 -2.89
CA ILE A 166 7.44 5.03 -2.06
C ILE A 166 8.15 3.67 -1.97
N PRO A 167 9.01 3.33 -2.96
CA PRO A 167 9.60 2.00 -3.05
C PRO A 167 10.51 1.67 -1.86
N ASN A 168 11.25 2.66 -1.37
CA ASN A 168 12.14 2.54 -0.22
C ASN A 168 11.88 3.71 0.73
N PRO A 169 11.14 3.51 1.83
CA PRO A 169 10.95 4.53 2.85
C PRO A 169 12.30 5.08 3.35
N GLY A 170 12.42 6.41 3.44
CA GLY A 170 13.68 7.07 3.77
C GLY A 170 14.58 7.38 2.56
N SER A 171 14.15 7.07 1.31
CA SER A 171 14.94 7.33 0.10
C SER A 171 14.18 8.15 -0.94
N PRO A 172 14.84 9.14 -1.59
CA PRO A 172 14.22 9.91 -2.67
C PRO A 172 14.02 9.06 -3.93
N ALA A 173 12.88 9.23 -4.63
CA ALA A 173 12.55 8.40 -5.80
C ALA A 173 11.75 9.14 -6.90
N SER A 174 11.42 10.43 -6.73
CA SER A 174 10.57 11.17 -7.66
C SER A 174 11.37 11.97 -8.70
N HIS A 175 10.66 12.66 -9.58
CA HIS A 175 11.19 13.67 -10.49
C HIS A 175 10.98 15.10 -9.95
N GLY A 176 11.07 15.28 -8.63
CA GLY A 176 10.95 16.58 -7.95
C GLY A 176 9.66 16.79 -7.15
N CYS A 177 8.58 16.08 -7.44
CA CYS A 177 7.36 16.10 -6.64
C CYS A 177 7.54 15.33 -5.33
N ILE A 178 6.66 15.57 -4.38
CA ILE A 178 6.59 14.87 -3.09
C ILE A 178 5.53 13.78 -3.18
N ARG A 179 5.95 12.52 -3.23
CA ARG A 179 5.04 11.36 -3.22
C ARG A 179 4.69 11.01 -1.79
N LEU A 180 3.44 10.68 -1.57
CA LEU A 180 2.84 10.30 -0.29
C LEU A 180 2.16 8.92 -0.40
N PRO A 181 2.08 8.14 0.69
CA PRO A 181 1.13 7.04 0.76
C PRO A 181 -0.28 7.54 0.43
N ARG A 182 -1.07 6.73 -0.28
CA ARG A 182 -2.37 7.17 -0.81
C ARG A 182 -3.30 7.74 0.26
N ASP A 183 -3.40 7.06 1.41
CA ASP A 183 -4.28 7.47 2.51
C ASP A 183 -3.84 8.81 3.12
N MET A 184 -2.52 9.02 3.24
CA MET A 184 -1.99 10.29 3.73
C MET A 184 -2.10 11.42 2.72
N ALA A 185 -1.95 11.14 1.44
CA ALA A 185 -2.22 12.12 0.39
C ALA A 185 -3.69 12.59 0.44
N GLN A 186 -4.62 11.65 0.61
CA GLN A 186 -6.05 11.94 0.79
C GLN A 186 -6.30 12.75 2.07
N THR A 187 -5.74 12.33 3.20
CA THR A 187 -5.88 13.03 4.49
C THR A 187 -5.35 14.45 4.41
N ILE A 188 -4.14 14.66 3.89
CA ILE A 188 -3.57 16.01 3.72
C ILE A 188 -4.44 16.83 2.75
N TYR A 189 -4.87 16.22 1.64
CA TYR A 189 -5.77 16.87 0.69
C TYR A 189 -7.06 17.36 1.35
N GLN A 190 -7.68 16.59 2.23
CA GLN A 190 -8.91 16.95 2.93
C GLN A 190 -8.70 18.06 3.96
N HIS A 191 -7.60 18.04 4.70
CA HIS A 191 -7.36 18.92 5.85
C HIS A 191 -6.50 20.15 5.56
N ALA A 192 -5.74 20.17 4.47
CA ALA A 192 -4.97 21.33 4.02
C ALA A 192 -5.73 22.12 2.94
N PRO A 193 -6.23 23.31 3.24
CA PRO A 193 -6.89 24.16 2.25
C PRO A 193 -5.89 24.73 1.24
N VAL A 194 -6.36 25.29 0.13
CA VAL A 194 -5.57 26.20 -0.71
C VAL A 194 -5.08 27.33 0.19
N GLY A 195 -3.81 27.70 0.07
CA GLY A 195 -3.12 28.65 0.97
C GLY A 195 -2.39 27.99 2.15
N ALA A 196 -2.65 26.70 2.46
CA ALA A 196 -1.97 25.99 3.53
C ALA A 196 -0.44 26.00 3.32
N ARG A 197 0.31 26.16 4.44
CA ARG A 197 1.77 26.25 4.43
C ARG A 197 2.40 24.87 4.25
N VAL A 198 3.39 24.81 3.38
CA VAL A 198 4.29 23.67 3.18
C VAL A 198 5.72 24.16 3.29
N THR A 199 6.46 23.72 4.31
CA THR A 199 7.87 24.05 4.51
C THR A 199 8.71 22.82 4.17
N ILE A 200 9.75 23.01 3.35
CA ILE A 200 10.67 21.95 2.90
C ILE A 200 12.07 22.31 3.31
N MET A 201 12.73 21.44 4.05
CA MET A 201 14.06 21.66 4.63
C MET A 201 14.94 20.40 4.50
N HIS A 202 16.23 20.56 4.71
CA HIS A 202 17.19 19.45 4.90
C HIS A 202 17.35 19.12 6.36
#